data_9a59c2c0e5ebbfbd9efde926b732c2f9
#
_entry.id   9a59c2c0e5ebbfbd9efde926b732c2f9
#
_cell.length_a   1.000
_cell.length_b   1.000
_cell.length_c   1.000
_cell.angle_alpha   90.00
_cell.angle_beta   90.00
_cell.angle_gamma   90.00
#
_symmetry.space_group_name_H-M   'P 1'
#
loop_
_entity.id
_entity.type
_entity.pdbx_description
1 polymer ?
#
loop_
_entity_poly.entity_id
_entity_poly.type
_entity_poly.pdbx_seq_one_letter_code
_entity_poly.pdbx_strand_id
1 'polypeptide(L)'
;MQDDIAEARGVVFNIQRFSIHDGPGIRTTVFLKGCSLRCGWCSNPESIRLSPEIITRDIKCIRCGKCVEACSQQAITVVENTRTIQWDKCNYCMKCAEVCPSGAIERAGEYMTVAKVIDTVGRDASYYRRTNGGMTLSGGEPLMQWQFALKLLQEAKRRGLHTALDTTGYTDWEILDEILNFTDLVLYDVKHPNSARHLEATGVPNERILDNLRKTVAKPGLKVWVRHPVIPHFNDSEEELEELCKLIITLKPSVEKISLLPYHKFGELKYAAMGKVYPWKGIPIISDEQIGEFKKLVESHGIKVDVGR
;
A
#
# COMPACT_ATOMS: atom_id res chain seq x y z
N MET A 1 25.45 -16.72 -3.71
CA MET A 1 24.25 -16.58 -2.83
C MET A 1 24.03 -15.16 -2.33
N GLN A 2 25.02 -14.45 -1.77
CA GLN A 2 24.85 -13.02 -1.38
C GLN A 2 24.70 -12.07 -2.59
N ASP A 3 25.50 -12.27 -3.64
CA ASP A 3 25.42 -11.47 -4.87
C ASP A 3 24.08 -11.67 -5.59
N ASP A 4 23.51 -12.88 -5.55
CA ASP A 4 22.21 -13.20 -6.15
C ASP A 4 21.02 -12.51 -5.42
N ILE A 5 21.14 -12.31 -4.12
CA ILE A 5 20.13 -11.56 -3.35
C ILE A 5 20.19 -10.07 -3.72
N ALA A 6 21.38 -9.48 -3.77
CA ALA A 6 21.57 -8.05 -4.02
C ALA A 6 21.07 -7.62 -5.41
N GLU A 7 21.22 -8.47 -6.42
CA GLU A 7 20.84 -8.21 -7.81
C GLU A 7 19.38 -8.53 -8.14
N ALA A 8 18.66 -9.18 -7.24
CA ALA A 8 17.23 -9.43 -7.44
C ALA A 8 16.47 -8.12 -7.60
N ARG A 9 15.50 -8.10 -8.54
CA ARG A 9 14.79 -6.88 -8.96
C ARG A 9 13.31 -7.00 -8.71
N GLY A 10 12.72 -5.85 -8.33
CA GLY A 10 11.28 -5.67 -8.24
C GLY A 10 10.88 -4.26 -8.65
N VAL A 11 9.58 -4.03 -8.74
CA VAL A 11 9.04 -2.73 -9.13
C VAL A 11 8.59 -1.98 -7.89
N VAL A 12 9.29 -0.88 -7.61
CA VAL A 12 9.03 0.03 -6.49
C VAL A 12 8.43 1.31 -7.05
N PHE A 13 7.32 1.79 -6.49
CA PHE A 13 6.75 3.06 -6.96
C PHE A 13 7.04 4.23 -6.03
N ASN A 14 7.37 3.95 -4.77
CA ASN A 14 7.79 4.99 -3.84
C ASN A 14 8.69 4.42 -2.73
N ILE A 15 9.58 5.22 -2.21
CA ILE A 15 10.32 4.98 -0.96
C ILE A 15 10.14 6.22 -0.10
N GLN A 16 9.24 6.10 0.89
CA GLN A 16 8.93 7.19 1.80
C GLN A 16 9.78 7.08 3.05
N ARG A 17 10.69 8.03 3.19
CA ARG A 17 11.53 8.17 4.39
C ARG A 17 10.77 8.94 5.46
N PHE A 18 11.12 8.73 6.72
CA PHE A 18 10.53 9.41 7.89
C PHE A 18 9.02 9.18 8.06
N SER A 19 8.51 8.02 7.65
CA SER A 19 7.13 7.64 7.96
C SER A 19 6.97 7.35 9.46
N ILE A 20 5.85 7.79 10.04
CA ILE A 20 5.49 7.63 11.46
C ILE A 20 4.15 6.88 11.66
N HIS A 21 3.51 6.44 10.56
CA HIS A 21 2.21 5.77 10.59
C HIS A 21 2.27 4.30 10.13
N ASP A 22 3.44 3.83 9.69
CA ASP A 22 3.62 2.49 9.10
C ASP A 22 4.34 1.53 10.07
N GLY A 23 4.05 1.65 11.37
CA GLY A 23 4.64 0.85 12.44
C GLY A 23 5.28 1.72 13.52
N PRO A 24 6.01 1.12 14.49
CA PRO A 24 6.62 1.87 15.58
C PRO A 24 7.81 2.71 15.13
N GLY A 25 7.98 3.87 15.76
CA GLY A 25 9.11 4.77 15.54
C GLY A 25 9.16 5.41 14.16
N ILE A 26 10.30 5.98 13.81
CA ILE A 26 10.56 6.52 12.48
C ILE A 26 10.92 5.38 11.54
N ARG A 27 10.28 5.33 10.37
CA ARG A 27 10.45 4.23 9.41
C ARG A 27 10.76 4.75 8.00
N THR A 28 11.35 3.89 7.20
CA THR A 28 11.33 4.04 5.75
C THR A 28 10.39 2.99 5.17
N THR A 29 9.32 3.46 4.52
CA THR A 29 8.33 2.59 3.89
C THR A 29 8.64 2.44 2.42
N VAL A 30 8.83 1.20 1.98
CA VAL A 30 9.08 0.82 0.58
C VAL A 30 7.77 0.33 -0.01
N PHE A 31 7.26 1.04 -1.01
CA PHE A 31 5.99 0.75 -1.65
C PHE A 31 6.20 -0.02 -2.95
N LEU A 32 5.77 -1.28 -2.96
CA LEU A 32 5.88 -2.17 -4.12
C LEU A 32 4.64 -2.06 -5.02
N LYS A 33 4.82 -2.24 -6.33
CA LYS A 33 3.72 -2.31 -7.29
C LYS A 33 3.12 -3.73 -7.36
N GLY A 34 1.90 -3.79 -7.85
CA GLY A 34 1.08 -4.99 -7.92
C GLY A 34 0.13 -5.09 -6.73
N CYS A 35 -1.15 -5.28 -7.01
CA CYS A 35 -2.15 -5.58 -6.00
C CYS A 35 -3.17 -6.56 -6.60
N SER A 36 -3.53 -7.57 -5.84
CA SER A 36 -4.59 -8.52 -6.21
C SER A 36 -5.98 -7.95 -5.96
N LEU A 37 -6.11 -6.98 -5.05
CA LEU A 37 -7.36 -6.32 -4.73
C LEU A 37 -7.65 -5.13 -5.66
N ARG A 38 -8.93 -4.76 -5.74
CA ARG A 38 -9.46 -3.63 -6.51
C ARG A 38 -10.36 -2.76 -5.64
N CYS A 39 -9.87 -2.42 -4.43
CA CYS A 39 -10.64 -1.63 -3.47
C CYS A 39 -11.18 -0.35 -4.11
N GLY A 40 -12.49 -0.11 -4.01
CA GLY A 40 -13.13 1.05 -4.62
C GLY A 40 -12.62 2.40 -4.09
N TRP A 41 -12.10 2.40 -2.86
CA TRP A 41 -11.51 3.58 -2.19
C TRP A 41 -9.97 3.65 -2.29
N CYS A 42 -9.33 2.88 -3.18
CA CYS A 42 -7.87 2.79 -3.21
C CYS A 42 -7.20 4.17 -3.30
N SER A 43 -6.30 4.46 -2.37
CA SER A 43 -5.55 5.73 -2.32
C SER A 43 -4.32 5.72 -3.23
N ASN A 44 -3.88 4.53 -3.68
CA ASN A 44 -2.68 4.35 -4.47
C ASN A 44 -2.97 3.57 -5.77
N PRO A 45 -3.77 4.13 -6.73
CA PRO A 45 -4.09 3.45 -7.98
C PRO A 45 -2.85 3.12 -8.82
N GLU A 46 -1.77 3.88 -8.63
CA GLU A 46 -0.46 3.64 -9.24
C GLU A 46 0.23 2.37 -8.75
N SER A 47 -0.24 1.80 -7.64
CA SER A 47 0.29 0.54 -7.12
C SER A 47 -0.40 -0.70 -7.70
N ILE A 48 -1.58 -0.57 -8.31
CA ILE A 48 -2.44 -1.71 -8.67
C ILE A 48 -1.80 -2.58 -9.75
N ARG A 49 -1.30 -1.97 -10.81
CA ARG A 49 -0.62 -2.68 -11.90
C ARG A 49 0.81 -3.01 -11.50
N LEU A 50 1.28 -4.21 -11.80
CA LEU A 50 2.64 -4.64 -11.48
C LEU A 50 3.71 -3.87 -12.27
N SER A 51 3.47 -3.63 -13.56
CA SER A 51 4.42 -2.90 -14.41
C SER A 51 4.34 -1.38 -14.18
N PRO A 52 5.41 -0.63 -14.50
CA PRO A 52 5.39 0.83 -14.46
C PRO A 52 4.26 1.43 -15.30
N GLU A 53 3.73 2.57 -14.85
CA GLU A 53 2.71 3.38 -15.53
C GLU A 53 3.16 4.83 -15.60
N ILE A 54 2.44 5.67 -16.33
CA ILE A 54 2.63 7.12 -16.31
C ILE A 54 1.57 7.80 -15.45
N ILE A 55 1.97 8.87 -14.77
CA ILE A 55 1.08 9.79 -14.06
C ILE A 55 1.26 11.18 -14.66
N THR A 56 0.17 11.88 -14.88
CA THR A 56 0.18 13.24 -15.40
C THR A 56 -0.03 14.28 -14.29
N ARG A 57 0.67 15.42 -14.41
CA ARG A 57 0.51 16.59 -13.54
C ARG A 57 0.37 17.82 -14.42
N ASP A 58 -0.83 18.11 -14.87
CA ASP A 58 -1.08 19.15 -15.87
C ASP A 58 -0.68 20.55 -15.39
N ILE A 59 -0.75 20.81 -14.11
CA ILE A 59 -0.28 22.07 -13.50
C ILE A 59 1.23 22.33 -13.75
N LYS A 60 2.03 21.28 -13.96
CA LYS A 60 3.46 21.40 -14.30
C LYS A 60 3.72 21.50 -15.81
N CYS A 61 2.69 21.37 -16.65
CA CYS A 61 2.87 21.30 -18.09
C CYS A 61 3.23 22.65 -18.69
N ILE A 62 4.43 22.76 -19.26
CA ILE A 62 4.92 23.95 -19.96
C ILE A 62 4.60 23.94 -21.47
N ARG A 63 3.82 22.97 -21.94
CA ARG A 63 3.31 22.85 -23.32
C ARG A 63 4.39 22.76 -24.41
N CYS A 64 5.55 22.24 -24.10
CA CYS A 64 6.70 22.18 -25.01
C CYS A 64 6.58 21.18 -26.18
N GLY A 65 5.54 20.33 -26.21
CA GLY A 65 5.29 19.36 -27.30
C GLY A 65 6.16 18.11 -27.30
N LYS A 66 7.27 18.03 -26.56
CA LYS A 66 8.23 16.91 -26.60
C LYS A 66 7.59 15.53 -26.36
N CYS A 67 6.58 15.44 -25.49
CA CYS A 67 5.87 14.18 -25.24
C CYS A 67 5.04 13.71 -26.44
N VAL A 68 4.54 14.61 -27.27
CA VAL A 68 3.83 14.28 -28.54
C VAL A 68 4.81 13.68 -29.53
N GLU A 69 5.95 14.36 -29.74
CA GLU A 69 7.01 13.91 -30.66
C GLU A 69 7.60 12.55 -30.26
N ALA A 70 7.77 12.30 -28.96
CA ALA A 70 8.33 11.06 -28.44
C ALA A 70 7.35 9.87 -28.47
N CYS A 71 6.04 10.12 -28.68
CA CYS A 71 5.01 9.08 -28.61
C CYS A 71 4.89 8.29 -29.91
N SER A 72 5.57 7.17 -30.02
CA SER A 72 5.48 6.28 -31.20
C SER A 72 4.06 5.70 -31.43
N GLN A 73 3.20 5.68 -30.39
CA GLN A 73 1.81 5.23 -30.48
C GLN A 73 0.86 6.36 -30.88
N GLN A 74 1.35 7.59 -31.05
CA GLN A 74 0.52 8.78 -31.31
C GLN A 74 -0.63 8.94 -30.30
N ALA A 75 -0.41 8.46 -29.06
CA ALA A 75 -1.41 8.48 -28.00
C ALA A 75 -1.55 9.85 -27.31
N ILE A 76 -0.65 10.80 -27.59
CA ILE A 76 -0.64 12.12 -26.96
C ILE A 76 -0.89 13.19 -28.00
N THR A 77 -1.87 14.04 -27.72
CA THR A 77 -2.21 15.21 -28.55
C THR A 77 -2.24 16.47 -27.70
N VAL A 78 -2.06 17.63 -28.31
CA VAL A 78 -2.26 18.94 -27.69
C VAL A 78 -3.23 19.71 -28.56
N VAL A 79 -4.41 20.02 -28.02
CA VAL A 79 -5.45 20.79 -28.69
C VAL A 79 -5.79 21.97 -27.77
N GLU A 80 -5.83 23.19 -28.31
CA GLU A 80 -6.12 24.41 -27.55
C GLU A 80 -5.33 24.53 -26.24
N ASN A 81 -4.04 24.26 -26.34
CA ASN A 81 -3.15 24.26 -25.19
C ASN A 81 -3.43 23.19 -24.11
N THR A 82 -4.32 22.24 -24.36
CA THR A 82 -4.64 21.14 -23.46
C THR A 82 -4.01 19.83 -23.97
N ARG A 83 -3.19 19.21 -23.12
CA ARG A 83 -2.65 17.88 -23.42
C ARG A 83 -3.70 16.84 -23.13
N THR A 84 -3.95 15.95 -24.09
CA THR A 84 -4.83 14.80 -23.96
C THR A 84 -4.06 13.53 -24.23
N ILE A 85 -4.32 12.48 -23.46
CA ILE A 85 -3.75 11.14 -23.65
C ILE A 85 -4.89 10.17 -23.97
N GLN A 86 -4.77 9.50 -25.12
CA GLN A 86 -5.62 8.37 -25.48
C GLN A 86 -5.06 7.11 -24.82
N TRP A 87 -5.60 6.81 -23.63
CA TRP A 87 -5.07 5.76 -22.76
C TRP A 87 -5.19 4.35 -23.35
N ASP A 88 -6.16 4.13 -24.21
CA ASP A 88 -6.36 2.90 -24.99
C ASP A 88 -5.24 2.62 -25.99
N LYS A 89 -4.60 3.67 -26.51
CA LYS A 89 -3.42 3.56 -27.38
C LYS A 89 -2.09 3.49 -26.64
N CYS A 90 -2.08 3.84 -25.37
CA CYS A 90 -0.84 3.92 -24.59
C CYS A 90 -0.32 2.53 -24.23
N ASN A 91 0.89 2.19 -24.69
CA ASN A 91 1.59 0.95 -24.33
C ASN A 91 2.53 1.07 -23.13
N TYR A 92 2.51 2.20 -22.43
CA TYR A 92 3.34 2.49 -21.26
C TYR A 92 4.86 2.33 -21.50
N CYS A 93 5.36 2.76 -22.66
CA CYS A 93 6.81 2.69 -22.98
C CYS A 93 7.68 3.71 -22.21
N MET A 94 7.10 4.61 -21.43
CA MET A 94 7.73 5.64 -20.59
C MET A 94 8.47 6.76 -21.35
N LYS A 95 8.64 6.74 -22.65
CA LYS A 95 9.37 7.75 -23.42
C LYS A 95 8.88 9.18 -23.18
N CYS A 96 7.56 9.38 -23.06
CA CYS A 96 6.99 10.70 -22.78
C CYS A 96 7.36 11.24 -21.40
N ALA A 97 7.54 10.37 -20.40
CA ALA A 97 8.02 10.75 -19.07
C ALA A 97 9.53 11.07 -19.08
N GLU A 98 10.32 10.33 -19.85
CA GLU A 98 11.77 10.52 -19.97
C GLU A 98 12.12 11.88 -20.61
N VAL A 99 11.36 12.31 -21.60
CA VAL A 99 11.59 13.58 -22.32
C VAL A 99 10.91 14.80 -21.68
N CYS A 100 10.10 14.61 -20.62
CA CYS A 100 9.34 15.70 -20.02
C CYS A 100 10.21 16.56 -19.08
N PRO A 101 10.64 17.78 -19.48
CA PRO A 101 11.60 18.55 -18.70
C PRO A 101 11.00 19.15 -17.43
N SER A 102 9.68 19.30 -17.37
CA SER A 102 8.97 19.88 -16.22
C SER A 102 8.41 18.82 -15.25
N GLY A 103 8.55 17.53 -15.54
CA GLY A 103 7.94 16.47 -14.77
C GLY A 103 6.40 16.50 -14.81
N ALA A 104 5.81 17.05 -15.89
CA ALA A 104 4.35 17.03 -16.09
C ALA A 104 3.83 15.65 -16.51
N ILE A 105 4.72 14.75 -16.94
CA ILE A 105 4.49 13.32 -17.08
C ILE A 105 5.60 12.64 -16.27
N GLU A 106 5.22 11.85 -15.30
CA GLU A 106 6.14 11.13 -14.40
C GLU A 106 5.93 9.62 -14.54
N ARG A 107 6.98 8.85 -14.26
CA ARG A 107 6.90 7.40 -14.17
C ARG A 107 6.40 7.00 -12.79
N ALA A 108 5.37 6.17 -12.70
CA ALA A 108 4.95 5.49 -11.49
C ALA A 108 5.48 4.06 -11.49
N GLY A 109 6.54 3.84 -10.72
CA GLY A 109 7.25 2.58 -10.62
C GLY A 109 8.56 2.52 -11.39
N GLU A 110 9.58 2.00 -10.73
CA GLU A 110 10.93 1.78 -11.24
C GLU A 110 11.39 0.37 -10.89
N TYR A 111 12.08 -0.30 -11.81
CA TYR A 111 12.78 -1.55 -11.51
C TYR A 111 14.00 -1.24 -10.65
N MET A 112 13.99 -1.73 -9.42
CA MET A 112 15.07 -1.50 -8.46
C MET A 112 15.66 -2.83 -7.99
N THR A 113 16.96 -2.86 -7.76
CA THR A 113 17.63 -4.00 -7.11
C THR A 113 17.44 -3.94 -5.59
N VAL A 114 17.52 -5.09 -4.92
CA VAL A 114 17.53 -5.15 -3.45
C VAL A 114 18.61 -4.24 -2.89
N ALA A 115 19.82 -4.25 -3.46
CA ALA A 115 20.92 -3.39 -3.02
C ALA A 115 20.51 -1.91 -3.02
N LYS A 116 19.97 -1.40 -4.14
CA LYS A 116 19.55 0.01 -4.27
C LYS A 116 18.49 0.42 -3.24
N VAL A 117 17.50 -0.44 -3.02
CA VAL A 117 16.43 -0.19 -2.03
C VAL A 117 17.00 -0.15 -0.63
N ILE A 118 17.77 -1.17 -0.24
CA ILE A 118 18.32 -1.30 1.11
C ILE A 118 19.38 -0.24 1.42
N ASP A 119 20.13 0.23 0.44
CA ASP A 119 21.03 1.37 0.62
C ASP A 119 20.26 2.66 0.90
N THR A 120 19.12 2.86 0.23
CA THR A 120 18.24 4.01 0.53
C THR A 120 17.65 3.92 1.94
N VAL A 121 17.16 2.74 2.34
CA VAL A 121 16.64 2.46 3.69
C VAL A 121 17.74 2.67 4.74
N GLY A 122 18.95 2.18 4.47
CA GLY A 122 20.09 2.25 5.41
C GLY A 122 20.53 3.68 5.78
N ARG A 123 20.22 4.68 4.95
CA ARG A 123 20.54 6.09 5.24
C ARG A 123 19.89 6.61 6.52
N ASP A 124 18.79 6.00 6.96
CA ASP A 124 18.04 6.41 8.14
C ASP A 124 18.31 5.53 9.38
N ALA A 125 19.29 4.63 9.34
CA ALA A 125 19.57 3.67 10.40
C ALA A 125 19.81 4.31 11.78
N SER A 126 20.36 5.53 11.84
CA SER A 126 20.56 6.26 13.09
C SER A 126 19.24 6.68 13.76
N TYR A 127 18.23 7.03 12.96
CA TYR A 127 16.90 7.38 13.44
C TYR A 127 16.15 6.14 13.91
N TYR A 128 16.28 5.01 13.20
CA TYR A 128 15.65 3.74 13.61
C TYR A 128 16.10 3.31 15.00
N ARG A 129 17.41 3.33 15.26
CA ARG A 129 17.97 2.96 16.59
C ARG A 129 17.47 3.84 17.73
N ARG A 130 17.22 5.12 17.47
CA ARG A 130 16.74 6.07 18.50
C ARG A 130 15.25 5.99 18.78
N THR A 131 14.47 5.48 17.83
CA THR A 131 13.01 5.51 17.89
C THR A 131 12.37 4.12 17.90
N ASN A 132 13.18 3.05 17.90
CA ASN A 132 12.73 1.67 17.66
C ASN A 132 11.98 1.52 16.31
N GLY A 133 12.42 2.27 15.30
CA GLY A 133 11.90 2.25 13.95
C GLY A 133 12.57 1.21 13.06
N GLY A 134 12.38 1.33 11.74
CA GLY A 134 12.97 0.37 10.78
C GLY A 134 12.44 0.49 9.38
N MET A 135 12.40 -0.61 8.65
CA MET A 135 11.84 -0.71 7.31
C MET A 135 10.41 -1.28 7.36
N THR A 136 9.51 -0.72 6.56
CA THR A 136 8.20 -1.30 6.26
C THR A 136 8.11 -1.60 4.78
N LEU A 137 7.67 -2.82 4.42
CA LEU A 137 7.23 -3.14 3.07
C LEU A 137 5.73 -2.94 2.99
N SER A 138 5.29 -2.15 2.02
CA SER A 138 3.90 -1.80 1.75
C SER A 138 3.71 -1.62 0.24
N GLY A 139 2.64 -0.93 -0.20
CA GLY A 139 2.47 -0.56 -1.60
C GLY A 139 1.08 -0.81 -2.11
N GLY A 140 0.98 -1.68 -3.13
CA GLY A 140 -0.25 -2.38 -3.47
C GLY A 140 -0.42 -3.56 -2.51
N GLU A 141 0.10 -4.72 -2.90
CA GLU A 141 0.26 -5.90 -2.05
C GLU A 141 1.69 -6.43 -2.22
N PRO A 142 2.56 -6.31 -1.21
CA PRO A 142 3.95 -6.75 -1.34
C PRO A 142 4.11 -8.22 -1.75
N LEU A 143 3.14 -9.06 -1.38
CA LEU A 143 3.12 -10.48 -1.69
C LEU A 143 2.93 -10.78 -3.19
N MET A 144 2.50 -9.80 -3.99
CA MET A 144 2.51 -9.91 -5.46
C MET A 144 3.93 -9.97 -6.05
N GLN A 145 4.93 -9.51 -5.30
CA GLN A 145 6.35 -9.58 -5.64
C GLN A 145 7.11 -10.33 -4.52
N TRP A 146 6.55 -11.43 -4.05
CA TRP A 146 6.99 -12.11 -2.83
C TRP A 146 8.48 -12.48 -2.82
N GLN A 147 9.07 -12.92 -3.94
CA GLN A 147 10.51 -13.23 -4.01
C GLN A 147 11.37 -11.99 -3.76
N PHE A 148 10.97 -10.85 -4.32
CA PHE A 148 11.66 -9.58 -4.10
C PHE A 148 11.45 -9.07 -2.67
N ALA A 149 10.21 -9.14 -2.16
CA ALA A 149 9.86 -8.78 -0.79
C ALA A 149 10.65 -9.61 0.23
N LEU A 150 10.74 -10.94 0.03
CA LEU A 150 11.51 -11.84 0.86
C LEU A 150 12.99 -11.42 0.93
N LYS A 151 13.62 -11.18 -0.23
CA LYS A 151 15.02 -10.77 -0.30
C LYS A 151 15.28 -9.40 0.35
N LEU A 152 14.33 -8.46 0.25
CA LEU A 152 14.39 -7.17 0.95
C LEU A 152 14.35 -7.36 2.47
N LEU A 153 13.43 -8.19 2.98
CA LEU A 153 13.31 -8.46 4.41
C LEU A 153 14.54 -9.21 4.95
N GLN A 154 15.03 -10.22 4.23
CA GLN A 154 16.25 -10.94 4.57
C GLN A 154 17.46 -10.00 4.70
N GLU A 155 17.65 -9.11 3.73
CA GLU A 155 18.78 -8.18 3.74
C GLU A 155 18.60 -7.10 4.83
N ALA A 156 17.39 -6.62 5.07
CA ALA A 156 17.09 -5.71 6.18
C ALA A 156 17.41 -6.37 7.55
N LYS A 157 16.99 -7.61 7.75
CA LYS A 157 17.32 -8.39 8.98
C LYS A 157 18.81 -8.61 9.14
N ARG A 158 19.53 -8.93 8.03
CA ARG A 158 20.99 -9.08 8.05
C ARG A 158 21.70 -7.79 8.48
N ARG A 159 21.13 -6.62 8.16
CA ARG A 159 21.62 -5.30 8.63
C ARG A 159 21.13 -4.92 10.03
N GLY A 160 20.45 -5.81 10.73
CA GLY A 160 19.91 -5.57 12.08
C GLY A 160 18.76 -4.57 12.15
N LEU A 161 18.03 -4.38 11.03
CA LEU A 161 16.88 -3.49 10.99
C LEU A 161 15.62 -4.20 11.49
N HIS A 162 14.77 -3.49 12.22
CA HIS A 162 13.41 -3.93 12.51
C HIS A 162 12.58 -3.88 11.23
N THR A 163 11.86 -4.96 10.93
CA THR A 163 11.09 -5.14 9.71
C THR A 163 9.59 -5.17 9.99
N ALA A 164 8.81 -4.50 9.16
CA ALA A 164 7.35 -4.59 9.17
C ALA A 164 6.84 -4.93 7.76
N LEU A 165 5.77 -5.71 7.71
CA LEU A 165 5.04 -6.06 6.51
C LEU A 165 3.61 -5.50 6.61
N ASP A 166 3.23 -4.64 5.66
CA ASP A 166 1.88 -4.12 5.50
C ASP A 166 1.20 -4.89 4.36
N THR A 167 0.23 -5.73 4.70
CA THR A 167 -0.36 -6.71 3.78
C THR A 167 -1.80 -7.04 4.10
N THR A 168 -2.56 -7.44 3.07
CA THR A 168 -3.86 -8.08 3.24
C THR A 168 -3.73 -9.58 3.55
N GLY A 169 -2.56 -10.17 3.32
CA GLY A 169 -2.35 -11.62 3.43
C GLY A 169 -3.07 -12.45 2.35
N TYR A 170 -3.54 -11.84 1.26
CA TYR A 170 -4.20 -12.55 0.16
C TYR A 170 -3.18 -13.24 -0.75
N THR A 171 -2.62 -14.33 -0.25
CA THR A 171 -1.65 -15.19 -0.93
C THR A 171 -1.76 -16.63 -0.39
N ASP A 172 -1.03 -17.55 -0.96
CA ASP A 172 -0.89 -18.90 -0.41
C ASP A 172 -0.10 -18.83 0.91
N TRP A 173 -0.50 -19.68 1.88
CA TRP A 173 0.09 -19.63 3.22
C TRP A 173 1.59 -19.85 3.22
N GLU A 174 2.08 -20.76 2.40
CA GLU A 174 3.50 -21.13 2.30
C GLU A 174 4.37 -19.91 1.96
N ILE A 175 3.88 -19.04 1.09
CA ILE A 175 4.55 -17.78 0.72
C ILE A 175 4.55 -16.81 1.90
N LEU A 176 3.40 -16.65 2.55
CA LEU A 176 3.30 -15.75 3.70
C LEU A 176 4.15 -16.23 4.85
N ASP A 177 4.11 -17.54 5.16
CA ASP A 177 4.87 -18.15 6.26
C ASP A 177 6.37 -17.95 6.09
N GLU A 178 6.90 -18.11 4.87
CA GLU A 178 8.31 -17.88 4.57
C GLU A 178 8.71 -16.41 4.83
N ILE A 179 7.90 -15.46 4.39
CA ILE A 179 8.12 -14.02 4.58
C ILE A 179 8.06 -13.64 6.07
N LEU A 180 7.13 -14.23 6.82
CA LEU A 180 6.96 -13.94 8.23
C LEU A 180 8.18 -14.34 9.08
N ASN A 181 9.03 -15.27 8.63
CA ASN A 181 10.28 -15.60 9.32
C ASN A 181 11.29 -14.43 9.35
N PHE A 182 11.11 -13.43 8.50
CA PHE A 182 11.94 -12.21 8.43
C PHE A 182 11.18 -10.93 8.78
N THR A 183 10.02 -11.07 9.46
CA THR A 183 9.13 -9.97 9.81
C THR A 183 8.98 -9.88 11.34
N ASP A 184 9.19 -8.69 11.92
CA ASP A 184 9.01 -8.45 13.36
C ASP A 184 7.59 -7.97 13.69
N LEU A 185 6.93 -7.29 12.75
CA LEU A 185 5.59 -6.75 12.89
C LEU A 185 4.80 -6.91 11.60
N VAL A 186 3.58 -7.38 11.71
CA VAL A 186 2.62 -7.36 10.59
C VAL A 186 1.58 -6.27 10.83
N LEU A 187 1.44 -5.38 9.86
CA LEU A 187 0.30 -4.49 9.71
C LEU A 187 -0.70 -5.21 8.80
N TYR A 188 -1.68 -5.86 9.41
CA TYR A 188 -2.58 -6.77 8.71
C TYR A 188 -3.90 -6.11 8.36
N ASP A 189 -4.18 -5.94 7.08
CA ASP A 189 -5.39 -5.28 6.58
C ASP A 189 -6.60 -6.22 6.62
N VAL A 190 -7.57 -5.93 7.48
CA VAL A 190 -8.91 -6.52 7.46
C VAL A 190 -9.89 -5.45 6.97
N LYS A 191 -10.27 -5.53 5.70
CA LYS A 191 -11.08 -4.46 5.08
C LYS A 191 -12.58 -4.63 5.36
N HIS A 192 -13.04 -5.85 5.53
CA HIS A 192 -14.38 -6.19 6.01
C HIS A 192 -14.39 -7.62 6.56
N PRO A 193 -15.04 -7.92 7.70
CA PRO A 193 -15.14 -9.28 8.23
C PRO A 193 -16.08 -10.18 7.40
N ASN A 194 -17.13 -9.63 6.79
CA ASN A 194 -18.07 -10.37 5.94
C ASN A 194 -17.51 -10.54 4.52
N SER A 195 -17.49 -11.79 4.02
CA SER A 195 -16.88 -12.13 2.74
C SER A 195 -17.61 -11.56 1.52
N ALA A 196 -18.93 -11.55 1.52
CA ALA A 196 -19.71 -11.02 0.40
C ALA A 196 -19.47 -9.51 0.23
N ARG A 197 -19.50 -8.76 1.35
CA ARG A 197 -19.20 -7.33 1.38
C ARG A 197 -17.74 -7.05 0.95
N HIS A 198 -16.81 -7.88 1.43
CA HIS A 198 -15.40 -7.77 1.03
C HIS A 198 -15.23 -7.98 -0.47
N LEU A 199 -15.84 -9.01 -1.04
CA LEU A 199 -15.81 -9.30 -2.47
C LEU A 199 -16.37 -8.15 -3.31
N GLU A 200 -17.53 -7.61 -2.92
CA GLU A 200 -18.18 -6.48 -3.59
C GLU A 200 -17.23 -5.27 -3.71
N ALA A 201 -16.56 -4.94 -2.62
CA ALA A 201 -15.79 -3.70 -2.52
C ALA A 201 -14.32 -3.82 -2.97
N THR A 202 -13.75 -5.04 -2.97
CA THR A 202 -12.33 -5.28 -3.24
C THR A 202 -12.06 -6.20 -4.42
N GLY A 203 -13.10 -6.87 -4.94
CA GLY A 203 -13.00 -7.81 -6.04
C GLY A 203 -12.49 -9.21 -5.66
N VAL A 204 -12.23 -9.48 -4.37
CA VAL A 204 -11.82 -10.81 -3.88
C VAL A 204 -12.55 -11.17 -2.59
N PRO A 205 -12.85 -12.45 -2.33
CA PRO A 205 -13.40 -12.91 -1.05
C PRO A 205 -12.34 -12.86 0.06
N ASN A 206 -12.76 -12.86 1.34
CA ASN A 206 -11.84 -12.69 2.46
C ASN A 206 -11.47 -13.98 3.22
N GLU A 207 -11.98 -15.14 2.84
CA GLU A 207 -11.74 -16.41 3.56
C GLU A 207 -10.24 -16.70 3.70
N ARG A 208 -9.50 -16.57 2.59
CA ARG A 208 -8.02 -16.74 2.59
C ARG A 208 -7.33 -15.71 3.46
N ILE A 209 -7.78 -14.47 3.43
CA ILE A 209 -7.25 -13.37 4.25
C ILE A 209 -7.41 -13.70 5.74
N LEU A 210 -8.63 -14.10 6.14
CA LEU A 210 -8.93 -14.41 7.54
C LEU A 210 -8.28 -15.72 8.02
N ASP A 211 -8.15 -16.74 7.15
CA ASP A 211 -7.42 -17.95 7.47
C ASP A 211 -5.93 -17.65 7.68
N ASN A 212 -5.32 -16.89 6.78
CA ASN A 212 -3.93 -16.45 6.92
C ASN A 212 -3.72 -15.56 8.13
N LEU A 213 -4.68 -14.70 8.50
CA LEU A 213 -4.61 -13.92 9.74
C LEU A 213 -4.55 -14.84 10.97
N ARG A 214 -5.42 -15.85 11.05
CA ARG A 214 -5.42 -16.83 12.17
C ARG A 214 -4.08 -17.55 12.27
N LYS A 215 -3.51 -17.95 11.16
CA LYS A 215 -2.19 -18.61 11.13
C LYS A 215 -1.06 -17.63 11.51
N THR A 216 -1.14 -16.38 11.04
CA THR A 216 -0.16 -15.33 11.34
C THR A 216 -0.10 -15.03 12.84
N VAL A 217 -1.25 -14.86 13.50
CA VAL A 217 -1.29 -14.59 14.94
C VAL A 217 -0.88 -15.79 15.80
N ALA A 218 -0.89 -16.99 15.25
CA ALA A 218 -0.41 -18.20 15.91
C ALA A 218 1.13 -18.35 15.89
N LYS A 219 1.85 -17.53 15.09
CA LYS A 219 3.34 -17.59 15.06
C LYS A 219 3.93 -16.99 16.34
N PRO A 220 4.76 -17.73 17.07
CA PRO A 220 5.36 -17.24 18.31
C PRO A 220 6.22 -16.00 18.10
N GLY A 221 6.06 -15.00 18.96
CA GLY A 221 6.90 -13.80 18.97
C GLY A 221 6.59 -12.76 17.87
N LEU A 222 5.71 -13.06 16.93
CA LEU A 222 5.30 -12.14 15.89
C LEU A 222 4.24 -11.17 16.42
N LYS A 223 4.45 -9.87 16.21
CA LYS A 223 3.49 -8.83 16.56
C LYS A 223 2.55 -8.57 15.41
N VAL A 224 1.26 -8.39 15.70
CA VAL A 224 0.24 -8.10 14.69
C VAL A 224 -0.58 -6.89 15.11
N TRP A 225 -0.65 -5.89 14.24
CA TRP A 225 -1.60 -4.79 14.31
C TRP A 225 -2.61 -4.96 13.19
N VAL A 226 -3.88 -5.03 13.52
CA VAL A 226 -4.93 -5.09 12.50
C VAL A 226 -5.24 -3.68 12.03
N ARG A 227 -5.25 -3.46 10.73
CA ARG A 227 -5.62 -2.20 10.08
C ARG A 227 -7.02 -2.34 9.46
N HIS A 228 -7.90 -1.42 9.79
CA HIS A 228 -9.27 -1.41 9.27
C HIS A 228 -9.61 -0.04 8.67
N PRO A 229 -9.73 0.05 7.34
CA PRO A 229 -10.20 1.27 6.71
C PRO A 229 -11.69 1.47 7.04
N VAL A 230 -12.03 2.64 7.56
CA VAL A 230 -13.43 3.02 7.84
C VAL A 230 -13.95 3.87 6.70
N ILE A 231 -14.85 3.30 5.92
CA ILE A 231 -15.34 3.89 4.68
C ILE A 231 -16.83 4.20 4.82
N PRO A 232 -17.25 5.48 4.72
CA PRO A 232 -18.65 5.86 4.82
C PRO A 232 -19.55 5.09 3.85
N HIS A 233 -20.71 4.66 4.35
CA HIS A 233 -21.73 3.88 3.63
C HIS A 233 -21.31 2.45 3.26
N PHE A 234 -20.15 2.00 3.72
CA PHE A 234 -19.68 0.64 3.42
C PHE A 234 -19.46 -0.19 4.68
N ASN A 235 -18.65 0.29 5.63
CA ASN A 235 -18.30 -0.43 6.84
C ASN A 235 -18.24 0.50 8.07
N ASP A 236 -19.07 1.53 8.07
CA ASP A 236 -19.14 2.58 9.08
C ASP A 236 -20.39 2.48 9.98
N SER A 237 -21.00 1.30 10.09
CA SER A 237 -22.06 1.03 11.08
C SER A 237 -21.50 0.40 12.36
N GLU A 238 -22.22 0.55 13.47
CA GLU A 238 -21.88 -0.08 14.74
C GLU A 238 -21.85 -1.61 14.61
N GLU A 239 -22.82 -2.20 13.88
CA GLU A 239 -22.93 -3.64 13.68
C GLU A 239 -21.71 -4.21 12.95
N GLU A 240 -21.21 -3.52 11.92
CA GLU A 240 -20.03 -3.96 11.15
C GLU A 240 -18.74 -3.87 11.98
N LEU A 241 -18.63 -2.83 12.82
CA LEU A 241 -17.51 -2.70 13.76
C LEU A 241 -17.59 -3.73 14.90
N GLU A 242 -18.78 -4.07 15.37
CA GLU A 242 -18.95 -5.16 16.34
C GLU A 242 -18.54 -6.52 15.75
N GLU A 243 -18.86 -6.78 14.48
CA GLU A 243 -18.40 -8.00 13.79
C GLU A 243 -16.87 -8.05 13.72
N LEU A 244 -16.22 -6.92 13.43
CA LEU A 244 -14.77 -6.82 13.49
C LEU A 244 -14.24 -7.07 14.91
N CYS A 245 -14.85 -6.48 15.94
CA CYS A 245 -14.46 -6.69 17.33
C CYS A 245 -14.59 -8.17 17.73
N LYS A 246 -15.71 -8.83 17.38
CA LYS A 246 -15.90 -10.28 17.61
C LYS A 246 -14.80 -11.11 16.97
N LEU A 247 -14.43 -10.81 15.71
CA LEU A 247 -13.31 -11.48 15.04
C LEU A 247 -12.01 -11.30 15.85
N ILE A 248 -11.66 -10.06 16.20
CA ILE A 248 -10.39 -9.75 16.88
C ILE A 248 -10.32 -10.37 18.27
N ILE A 249 -11.42 -10.43 19.01
CA ILE A 249 -11.48 -11.09 20.32
C ILE A 249 -11.05 -12.56 20.23
N THR A 250 -11.41 -13.27 19.14
CA THR A 250 -10.99 -14.66 18.93
C THR A 250 -9.49 -14.81 18.68
N LEU A 251 -8.80 -13.72 18.35
CA LEU A 251 -7.38 -13.69 17.97
C LEU A 251 -6.47 -13.16 19.11
N LYS A 252 -7.05 -12.74 20.22
CA LYS A 252 -6.29 -12.29 21.40
C LYS A 252 -5.55 -13.46 22.06
N PRO A 253 -4.38 -13.21 22.70
CA PRO A 253 -3.72 -11.91 22.91
C PRO A 253 -2.77 -11.49 21.77
N SER A 254 -2.67 -12.22 20.68
CA SER A 254 -1.65 -12.04 19.64
C SER A 254 -1.85 -10.77 18.80
N VAL A 255 -3.08 -10.24 18.70
CA VAL A 255 -3.33 -8.93 18.10
C VAL A 255 -3.10 -7.84 19.15
N GLU A 256 -2.05 -7.03 18.98
CA GLU A 256 -1.69 -5.98 19.94
C GLU A 256 -2.70 -4.81 19.91
N LYS A 257 -3.23 -4.45 18.74
CA LYS A 257 -4.21 -3.36 18.57
C LYS A 257 -4.92 -3.41 17.22
N ILE A 258 -5.98 -2.62 17.11
CA ILE A 258 -6.59 -2.22 15.85
C ILE A 258 -6.19 -0.77 15.53
N SER A 259 -5.86 -0.49 14.26
CA SER A 259 -5.72 0.87 13.74
C SER A 259 -6.91 1.15 12.81
N LEU A 260 -7.80 2.06 13.22
CA LEU A 260 -8.87 2.56 12.38
C LEU A 260 -8.30 3.58 11.40
N LEU A 261 -8.53 3.39 10.10
CA LEU A 261 -8.00 4.25 9.04
C LEU A 261 -9.16 5.03 8.41
N PRO A 262 -9.40 6.29 8.79
CA PRO A 262 -10.47 7.09 8.23
C PRO A 262 -10.32 7.26 6.72
N TYR A 263 -11.43 7.15 5.99
CA TYR A 263 -11.46 7.40 4.55
C TYR A 263 -11.05 8.83 4.21
N HIS A 264 -10.29 8.99 3.15
CA HIS A 264 -9.89 10.28 2.59
C HIS A 264 -9.90 10.25 1.05
N LYS A 265 -10.05 11.43 0.42
CA LYS A 265 -10.21 11.58 -1.04
C LYS A 265 -8.90 11.67 -1.82
N PHE A 266 -7.74 11.35 -1.23
CA PHE A 266 -6.43 11.50 -1.89
C PHE A 266 -6.29 10.66 -3.16
N GLY A 267 -7.03 9.55 -3.27
CA GLY A 267 -7.04 8.71 -4.46
C GLY A 267 -7.65 9.39 -5.69
N GLU A 268 -8.69 10.23 -5.54
CA GLU A 268 -9.45 10.80 -6.66
C GLU A 268 -8.56 11.51 -7.68
N LEU A 269 -7.68 12.39 -7.21
CA LEU A 269 -6.75 13.14 -8.08
C LEU A 269 -5.73 12.22 -8.77
N LYS A 270 -5.29 11.15 -8.09
CA LYS A 270 -4.36 10.19 -8.68
C LYS A 270 -5.03 9.36 -9.78
N TYR A 271 -6.29 8.93 -9.59
CA TYR A 271 -7.06 8.25 -10.63
C TYR A 271 -7.18 9.14 -11.87
N ALA A 272 -7.61 10.39 -11.72
CA ALA A 272 -7.70 11.35 -12.82
C ALA A 272 -6.36 11.55 -13.53
N ALA A 273 -5.26 11.68 -12.77
CA ALA A 273 -3.90 11.83 -13.29
C ALA A 273 -3.40 10.61 -14.08
N MET A 274 -4.06 9.46 -13.94
CA MET A 274 -3.79 8.21 -14.67
C MET A 274 -4.85 7.91 -15.76
N GLY A 275 -5.77 8.85 -16.03
CA GLY A 275 -6.87 8.65 -16.97
C GLY A 275 -7.89 7.60 -16.52
N LYS A 276 -7.98 7.35 -15.22
CA LYS A 276 -8.88 6.37 -14.63
C LYS A 276 -10.05 7.07 -13.95
N VAL A 277 -11.20 6.41 -13.90
CA VAL A 277 -12.36 6.87 -13.13
C VAL A 277 -12.21 6.36 -11.69
N TYR A 278 -12.38 7.25 -10.71
CA TYR A 278 -12.42 6.85 -9.30
C TYR A 278 -13.74 6.13 -9.01
N PRO A 279 -13.72 4.86 -8.57
CA PRO A 279 -14.94 4.06 -8.48
C PRO A 279 -15.95 4.61 -7.46
N TRP A 280 -15.48 5.14 -6.34
CA TRP A 280 -16.31 5.60 -5.23
C TRP A 280 -16.37 7.13 -5.14
N LYS A 281 -16.61 7.77 -6.27
CA LYS A 281 -16.77 9.23 -6.35
C LYS A 281 -17.99 9.69 -5.53
N GLY A 282 -17.79 10.77 -4.77
CA GLY A 282 -18.87 11.40 -3.98
C GLY A 282 -19.02 10.87 -2.56
N ILE A 283 -18.28 9.85 -2.15
CA ILE A 283 -18.27 9.39 -0.75
C ILE A 283 -17.79 10.54 0.16
N PRO A 284 -18.53 10.86 1.26
CA PRO A 284 -18.12 11.89 2.20
C PRO A 284 -16.86 11.48 2.96
N ILE A 285 -16.18 12.43 3.58
CA ILE A 285 -15.13 12.17 4.56
C ILE A 285 -15.81 11.92 5.90
N ILE A 286 -15.34 10.89 6.62
CA ILE A 286 -15.83 10.63 7.99
C ILE A 286 -15.39 11.75 8.93
N SER A 287 -16.27 12.16 9.86
CA SER A 287 -15.95 13.20 10.83
C SER A 287 -15.05 12.68 11.96
N ASP A 288 -14.27 13.59 12.59
CA ASP A 288 -13.47 13.24 13.76
C ASP A 288 -14.34 12.78 14.94
N GLU A 289 -15.58 13.30 15.07
CA GLU A 289 -16.55 12.89 16.08
C GLU A 289 -16.98 11.43 15.87
N GLN A 290 -17.41 11.09 14.66
CA GLN A 290 -17.84 9.74 14.29
C GLN A 290 -16.70 8.72 14.46
N ILE A 291 -15.48 9.03 14.02
CA ILE A 291 -14.34 8.12 14.21
C ILE A 291 -13.98 7.98 15.70
N GLY A 292 -14.22 9.04 16.50
CA GLY A 292 -14.07 9.01 17.96
C GLY A 292 -15.08 8.10 18.64
N GLU A 293 -16.34 8.03 18.16
CA GLU A 293 -17.36 7.10 18.64
C GLU A 293 -16.97 5.66 18.32
N PHE A 294 -16.53 5.39 17.09
CA PHE A 294 -16.03 4.06 16.68
C PHE A 294 -14.83 3.61 17.51
N LYS A 295 -13.93 4.52 17.83
CA LYS A 295 -12.83 4.24 18.74
C LYS A 295 -13.33 3.80 20.11
N LYS A 296 -14.30 4.51 20.70
CA LYS A 296 -14.90 4.16 22.00
C LYS A 296 -15.59 2.79 21.94
N LEU A 297 -16.28 2.49 20.86
CA LEU A 297 -16.93 1.19 20.65
C LEU A 297 -15.89 0.06 20.67
N VAL A 298 -14.79 0.19 19.93
CA VAL A 298 -13.72 -0.81 19.91
C VAL A 298 -13.07 -0.95 21.30
N GLU A 299 -12.83 0.17 22.00
CA GLU A 299 -12.27 0.18 23.36
C GLU A 299 -13.20 -0.50 24.39
N SER A 300 -14.54 -0.39 24.24
CA SER A 300 -15.51 -1.04 25.12
C SER A 300 -15.41 -2.57 25.09
N HIS A 301 -14.91 -3.15 23.99
CA HIS A 301 -14.61 -4.57 23.85
C HIS A 301 -13.23 -4.97 24.45
N GLY A 302 -12.56 -4.05 25.15
CA GLY A 302 -11.23 -4.27 25.74
C GLY A 302 -10.14 -4.44 24.67
N ILE A 303 -10.31 -3.90 23.46
CA ILE A 303 -9.34 -3.93 22.37
C ILE A 303 -8.60 -2.60 22.36
N LYS A 304 -7.28 -2.64 22.34
CA LYS A 304 -6.48 -1.43 22.15
C LYS A 304 -6.68 -0.90 20.73
N VAL A 305 -6.94 0.38 20.58
CA VAL A 305 -7.21 1.00 19.27
C VAL A 305 -6.50 2.33 19.14
N ASP A 306 -6.01 2.63 17.93
CA ASP A 306 -5.59 3.96 17.52
C ASP A 306 -6.30 4.37 16.22
N VAL A 307 -6.21 5.67 15.92
CA VAL A 307 -6.70 6.23 14.66
C VAL A 307 -5.48 6.58 13.83
N GLY A 308 -5.33 5.90 12.69
CA GLY A 308 -4.31 6.21 11.69
C GLY A 308 -4.67 7.47 10.89
N ARG A 309 -3.70 8.00 10.19
CA ARG A 309 -3.89 9.14 9.28
C ARG A 309 -3.34 8.82 7.89
#